data_6eb2f121b146cc5c45bc4ab44b74c862
#
_entry.id   6eb2f121b146cc5c45bc4ab44b74c862
#
_cell.length_a   1.000
_cell.length_b   1.000
_cell.length_c   1.000
_cell.angle_alpha   90.00
_cell.angle_beta   90.00
_cell.angle_gamma   90.00
#
_symmetry.space_group_name_H-M   'P 1'
#
loop_
_entity.id
_entity.type
_entity.pdbx_description
1 polymer ?
#
loop_
_entity_poly.entity_id
_entity_poly.type
_entity_poly.pdbx_seq_one_letter_code
_entity_poly.pdbx_strand_id
1 'polypeptide(L)'
;MNIGILGTGIVGTTLGTKLISLGHAVKLGSRERDNEAAGKRVKQTGKGASQGTFGDAVAFGEMVLVCLRGDVSLPVVNSVGAAKFKGKIVVDVSNPLDMAKGFPCPLLPELVNTTSLGEEVQKALPGSFVVKTLNTLNCEVMVNPGLVKGESDLFISGNDAGAKQKVTEVLRSFGWKTVIDLGDITTARGTEMLMPFWMRMMGVFGTPHFNYRIVRG
;
A
#
# COMPACT_ATOMS: atom_id res chain seq x y z
N MET A 1 15.54 -6.68 6.08
CA MET A 1 15.23 -5.38 6.72
C MET A 1 14.03 -5.52 7.66
N ASN A 2 13.84 -4.58 8.54
CA ASN A 2 12.66 -4.47 9.39
C ASN A 2 11.58 -3.66 8.67
N ILE A 3 10.34 -4.19 8.59
CA ILE A 3 9.23 -3.54 7.89
C ILE A 3 8.04 -3.38 8.85
N GLY A 4 7.59 -2.14 9.02
CA GLY A 4 6.36 -1.83 9.73
C GLY A 4 5.17 -1.85 8.76
N ILE A 5 4.05 -2.43 9.17
CA ILE A 5 2.82 -2.42 8.37
C ILE A 5 1.71 -1.81 9.21
N LEU A 6 1.14 -0.70 8.76
CA LEU A 6 -0.04 -0.10 9.38
C LEU A 6 -1.28 -0.77 8.82
N GLY A 7 -1.91 -1.60 9.64
CA GLY A 7 -3.10 -2.36 9.29
C GLY A 7 -2.88 -3.88 9.33
N THR A 8 -3.84 -4.56 9.96
CA THR A 8 -3.90 -6.01 10.14
C THR A 8 -5.00 -6.64 9.27
N GLY A 9 -5.48 -5.92 8.27
CA GLY A 9 -6.45 -6.39 7.29
C GLY A 9 -5.82 -7.35 6.26
N ILE A 10 -6.62 -7.79 5.27
CA ILE A 10 -6.17 -8.73 4.24
C ILE A 10 -4.96 -8.21 3.47
N VAL A 11 -4.92 -6.94 3.08
CA VAL A 11 -3.79 -6.35 2.35
C VAL A 11 -2.51 -6.40 3.19
N GLY A 12 -2.57 -5.93 4.45
CA GLY A 12 -1.40 -5.90 5.32
C GLY A 12 -0.86 -7.29 5.65
N THR A 13 -1.74 -8.28 5.89
CA THR A 13 -1.32 -9.67 6.16
C THR A 13 -0.78 -10.36 4.92
N THR A 14 -1.35 -10.14 3.75
CA THR A 14 -0.86 -10.70 2.47
C THR A 14 0.54 -10.16 2.14
N LEU A 15 0.73 -8.84 2.20
CA LEU A 15 2.06 -8.22 2.01
C LEU A 15 3.05 -8.68 3.07
N GLY A 16 2.64 -8.73 4.35
CA GLY A 16 3.47 -9.20 5.44
C GLY A 16 3.94 -10.64 5.26
N THR A 17 3.05 -11.56 4.86
CA THR A 17 3.38 -12.96 4.58
C THR A 17 4.43 -13.07 3.47
N LYS A 18 4.24 -12.33 2.37
CA LYS A 18 5.21 -12.30 1.27
C LYS A 18 6.58 -11.77 1.73
N LEU A 19 6.59 -10.66 2.47
CA LEU A 19 7.82 -10.06 2.96
C LEU A 19 8.58 -11.00 3.91
N ILE A 20 7.88 -11.72 4.79
CA ILE A 20 8.49 -12.73 5.65
C ILE A 20 9.09 -13.88 4.83
N SER A 21 8.38 -14.37 3.81
CA SER A 21 8.91 -15.43 2.94
C SER A 21 10.18 -15.03 2.19
N LEU A 22 10.43 -13.73 2.06
CA LEU A 22 11.63 -13.13 1.47
C LEU A 22 12.70 -12.79 2.52
N GLY A 23 12.52 -13.21 3.78
CA GLY A 23 13.52 -13.03 4.85
C GLY A 23 13.46 -11.67 5.56
N HIS A 24 12.38 -10.90 5.41
CA HIS A 24 12.19 -9.65 6.17
C HIS A 24 11.54 -9.93 7.53
N ALA A 25 11.84 -9.11 8.53
CA ALA A 25 11.11 -9.08 9.78
C ALA A 25 9.95 -8.08 9.69
N VAL A 26 8.75 -8.47 10.10
CA VAL A 26 7.53 -7.67 9.93
C VAL A 26 6.85 -7.40 11.26
N LYS A 27 6.45 -6.14 11.50
CA LYS A 27 5.57 -5.77 12.60
C LYS A 27 4.29 -5.17 12.06
N LEU A 28 3.16 -5.85 12.34
CA LEU A 28 1.83 -5.36 12.00
C LEU A 28 1.29 -4.47 13.13
N GLY A 29 0.91 -3.25 12.79
CA GLY A 29 0.33 -2.27 13.69
C GLY A 29 -1.19 -2.25 13.64
N SER A 30 -1.81 -2.14 14.80
CA SER A 30 -3.25 -1.91 14.97
C SER A 30 -3.50 -0.78 15.98
N ARG A 31 -4.77 -0.44 16.25
CA ARG A 31 -5.13 0.56 17.26
C ARG A 31 -4.70 0.15 18.65
N GLU A 32 -4.84 -1.12 18.96
CA GLU A 32 -4.55 -1.72 20.26
C GLU A 32 -3.42 -2.73 20.11
N ARG A 33 -2.51 -2.79 21.12
CA ARG A 33 -1.37 -3.71 21.11
C ARG A 33 -1.79 -5.18 21.11
N ASP A 34 -2.80 -5.50 21.92
CA ASP A 34 -3.22 -6.88 22.21
C ASP A 34 -4.61 -7.16 21.61
N ASN A 35 -4.86 -6.74 20.37
CA ASN A 35 -6.07 -7.05 19.66
C ASN A 35 -6.09 -8.54 19.26
N GLU A 36 -7.04 -9.33 19.81
CA GLU A 36 -7.12 -10.78 19.57
C GLU A 36 -7.29 -11.13 18.09
N ALA A 37 -8.15 -10.42 17.37
CA ALA A 37 -8.36 -10.63 15.94
C ALA A 37 -7.10 -10.31 15.12
N ALA A 38 -6.38 -9.24 15.48
CA ALA A 38 -5.09 -8.91 14.90
C ALA A 38 -4.05 -10.00 15.23
N GLY A 39 -4.00 -10.47 16.47
CA GLY A 39 -3.09 -11.52 16.91
C GLY A 39 -3.26 -12.83 16.13
N LYS A 40 -4.50 -13.26 15.87
CA LYS A 40 -4.79 -14.44 15.02
C LYS A 40 -4.23 -14.26 13.61
N ARG A 41 -4.44 -13.08 12.99
CA ARG A 41 -3.93 -12.78 11.65
C ARG A 41 -2.40 -12.69 11.60
N VAL A 42 -1.79 -12.10 12.62
CA VAL A 42 -0.31 -12.03 12.74
C VAL A 42 0.30 -13.43 12.81
N LYS A 43 -0.30 -14.35 13.58
CA LYS A 43 0.15 -15.75 13.63
C LYS A 43 0.07 -16.44 12.26
N GLN A 44 -0.96 -16.13 11.48
CA GLN A 44 -1.11 -16.65 10.11
C GLN A 44 -0.08 -16.06 9.14
N THR A 45 0.43 -14.86 9.42
CA THR A 45 1.42 -14.18 8.57
C THR A 45 2.79 -14.89 8.60
N GLY A 46 3.11 -15.61 9.67
CA GLY A 46 4.33 -16.44 9.77
C GLY A 46 5.23 -16.10 10.96
N LYS A 47 6.25 -16.92 11.18
CA LYS A 47 7.14 -16.83 12.36
C LYS A 47 7.95 -15.53 12.46
N GLY A 48 8.14 -14.80 11.36
CA GLY A 48 8.81 -13.49 11.32
C GLY A 48 7.88 -12.31 11.64
N ALA A 49 6.59 -12.56 11.89
CA ALA A 49 5.61 -11.53 12.21
C ALA A 49 5.52 -11.26 13.71
N SER A 50 5.34 -10.00 14.05
CA SER A 50 4.97 -9.54 15.40
C SER A 50 3.84 -8.51 15.28
N GLN A 51 3.15 -8.24 16.40
CA GLN A 51 2.13 -7.19 16.45
C GLN A 51 2.52 -6.08 17.41
N GLY A 52 1.82 -4.97 17.31
CA GLY A 52 1.96 -3.83 18.19
C GLY A 52 0.94 -2.74 17.84
N THR A 53 1.09 -1.57 18.48
CA THR A 53 0.37 -0.38 18.06
C THR A 53 0.88 0.13 16.70
N PHE A 54 0.17 1.06 16.08
CA PHE A 54 0.67 1.74 14.88
C PHE A 54 2.04 2.40 15.15
N GLY A 55 2.19 3.04 16.31
CA GLY A 55 3.46 3.64 16.70
C GLY A 55 4.59 2.62 16.87
N ASP A 56 4.30 1.42 17.41
CA ASP A 56 5.30 0.34 17.53
C ASP A 56 5.73 -0.17 16.14
N ALA A 57 4.80 -0.27 15.18
CA ALA A 57 5.12 -0.71 13.83
C ALA A 57 6.00 0.33 13.10
N VAL A 58 5.67 1.63 13.24
CA VAL A 58 6.49 2.70 12.67
C VAL A 58 7.88 2.75 13.28
N ALA A 59 7.99 2.62 14.60
CA ALA A 59 9.29 2.62 15.29
C ALA A 59 10.17 1.43 14.87
N PHE A 60 9.56 0.27 14.63
CA PHE A 60 10.25 -0.95 14.21
C PHE A 60 10.76 -0.88 12.76
N GLY A 61 9.97 -0.31 11.84
CA GLY A 61 10.24 -0.37 10.40
C GLY A 61 11.31 0.63 9.95
N GLU A 62 12.25 0.19 9.14
CA GLU A 62 13.08 1.01 8.26
C GLU A 62 12.24 1.52 7.08
N MET A 63 11.32 0.67 6.63
CA MET A 63 10.26 0.95 5.66
C MET A 63 8.90 0.70 6.32
N VAL A 64 7.92 1.56 6.03
CA VAL A 64 6.56 1.46 6.59
C VAL A 64 5.55 1.36 5.45
N LEU A 65 4.71 0.32 5.46
CA LEU A 65 3.61 0.16 4.53
C LEU A 65 2.31 0.66 5.15
N VAL A 66 1.59 1.53 4.47
CA VAL A 66 0.25 2.00 4.86
C VAL A 66 -0.78 1.12 4.16
N CYS A 67 -1.30 0.12 4.88
CA CYS A 67 -2.26 -0.88 4.40
C CYS A 67 -3.63 -0.68 5.08
N LEU A 68 -4.07 0.56 5.12
CA LEU A 68 -5.31 1.00 5.76
C LEU A 68 -6.37 1.35 4.70
N ARG A 69 -7.62 1.44 5.11
CA ARG A 69 -8.65 2.08 4.30
C ARG A 69 -8.31 3.56 4.16
N GLY A 70 -8.61 4.15 3.00
CA GLY A 70 -8.25 5.53 2.71
C GLY A 70 -8.85 6.56 3.66
N ASP A 71 -10.09 6.34 4.10
CA ASP A 71 -10.79 7.20 5.06
C ASP A 71 -10.14 7.26 6.45
N VAL A 72 -9.33 6.25 6.82
CA VAL A 72 -8.63 6.22 8.12
C VAL A 72 -7.12 6.39 8.01
N SER A 73 -6.56 6.40 6.80
CA SER A 73 -5.10 6.48 6.60
C SER A 73 -4.50 7.76 7.15
N LEU A 74 -5.03 8.92 6.79
CA LEU A 74 -4.57 10.22 7.31
C LEU A 74 -4.77 10.38 8.82
N PRO A 75 -5.95 10.08 9.39
CA PRO A 75 -6.14 10.08 10.84
C PRO A 75 -5.11 9.22 11.58
N VAL A 76 -4.81 8.02 11.09
CA VAL A 76 -3.81 7.13 11.72
C VAL A 76 -2.40 7.70 11.60
N VAL A 77 -1.99 8.14 10.42
CA VAL A 77 -0.68 8.76 10.20
C VAL A 77 -0.47 9.95 11.13
N ASN A 78 -1.46 10.84 11.23
CA ASN A 78 -1.43 12.00 12.11
C ASN A 78 -1.36 11.61 13.59
N SER A 79 -2.10 10.57 14.01
CA SER A 79 -2.11 10.12 15.40
C SER A 79 -0.77 9.53 15.85
N VAL A 80 -0.04 8.89 14.93
CA VAL A 80 1.33 8.39 15.18
C VAL A 80 2.33 9.54 15.28
N GLY A 81 2.12 10.59 14.49
CA GLY A 81 2.92 11.82 14.46
C GLY A 81 4.11 11.76 13.52
N ALA A 82 4.27 12.80 12.71
CA ALA A 82 5.27 12.90 11.64
C ALA A 82 6.73 12.64 12.09
N ALA A 83 7.05 13.03 13.33
CA ALA A 83 8.40 12.85 13.87
C ALA A 83 8.85 11.39 13.89
N LYS A 84 7.94 10.43 14.12
CA LYS A 84 8.26 9.00 14.15
C LYS A 84 8.54 8.42 12.77
N PHE A 85 8.06 9.06 11.72
CA PHE A 85 8.30 8.65 10.33
C PHE A 85 9.54 9.31 9.70
N LYS A 86 10.14 10.30 10.37
CA LYS A 86 11.26 11.07 9.82
C LYS A 86 12.36 10.18 9.25
N GLY A 87 12.75 10.43 8.01
CA GLY A 87 13.79 9.70 7.29
C GLY A 87 13.39 8.30 6.80
N LYS A 88 12.14 7.87 7.00
CA LYS A 88 11.67 6.56 6.58
C LYS A 88 11.03 6.62 5.19
N ILE A 89 11.10 5.50 4.48
CA ILE A 89 10.30 5.25 3.28
C ILE A 89 8.91 4.81 3.73
N VAL A 90 7.88 5.48 3.22
CA VAL A 90 6.48 5.17 3.52
C VAL A 90 5.79 4.74 2.23
N VAL A 91 5.52 3.45 2.10
CA VAL A 91 4.82 2.88 0.94
C VAL A 91 3.32 2.97 1.17
N ASP A 92 2.65 3.81 0.41
CA ASP A 92 1.20 3.96 0.49
C ASP A 92 0.49 3.09 -0.58
N VAL A 93 -0.26 2.08 -0.10
CA VAL A 93 -1.06 1.20 -0.95
C VAL A 93 -2.57 1.45 -0.81
N SER A 94 -2.96 2.48 -0.07
CA SER A 94 -4.36 2.82 0.20
C SER A 94 -5.04 3.50 -0.99
N ASN A 95 -6.36 3.54 -0.96
CA ASN A 95 -7.17 4.27 -1.95
C ASN A 95 -8.24 5.10 -1.23
N PRO A 96 -8.55 6.31 -1.69
CA PRO A 96 -9.54 7.20 -1.08
C PRO A 96 -10.99 6.76 -1.42
N LEU A 97 -11.37 5.54 -1.04
CA LEU A 97 -12.68 4.97 -1.32
C LEU A 97 -13.70 5.39 -0.25
N ASP A 98 -14.85 5.89 -0.66
CA ASP A 98 -16.02 6.09 0.20
C ASP A 98 -16.79 4.78 0.37
N MET A 99 -16.34 3.97 1.33
CA MET A 99 -16.95 2.67 1.61
C MET A 99 -18.40 2.76 2.12
N ALA A 100 -18.84 3.92 2.59
CA ALA A 100 -20.21 4.12 3.08
C ALA A 100 -21.24 4.15 1.93
N LYS A 101 -20.79 4.40 0.70
CA LYS A 101 -21.65 4.46 -0.50
C LYS A 101 -21.88 3.09 -1.17
N GLY A 102 -21.42 2.01 -0.55
CA GLY A 102 -21.59 0.66 -1.10
C GLY A 102 -20.58 0.31 -2.17
N PHE A 103 -20.80 -0.82 -2.87
CA PHE A 103 -19.92 -1.31 -3.93
C PHE A 103 -20.61 -1.26 -5.30
N PRO A 104 -19.94 -0.77 -6.37
CA PRO A 104 -18.59 -0.18 -6.42
C PRO A 104 -18.51 1.16 -5.70
N CYS A 105 -17.50 1.32 -4.86
CA CYS A 105 -17.34 2.54 -4.05
C CYS A 105 -16.89 3.72 -4.93
N PRO A 106 -17.48 4.92 -4.80
CA PRO A 106 -16.89 6.12 -5.34
C PRO A 106 -15.65 6.52 -4.55
N LEU A 107 -14.86 7.43 -5.11
CA LEU A 107 -13.78 8.09 -4.38
C LEU A 107 -14.34 9.20 -3.47
N LEU A 108 -13.63 9.49 -2.39
CA LEU A 108 -13.89 10.64 -1.53
C LEU A 108 -13.69 11.93 -2.34
N PRO A 109 -14.71 12.80 -2.48
CA PRO A 109 -14.66 13.95 -3.38
C PRO A 109 -13.51 14.92 -3.10
N GLU A 110 -13.11 15.04 -1.84
CA GLU A 110 -12.01 15.92 -1.39
C GLU A 110 -10.62 15.39 -1.74
N LEU A 111 -10.52 14.14 -2.19
CA LEU A 111 -9.25 13.47 -2.51
C LEU A 111 -9.16 13.05 -3.99
N VAL A 112 -9.80 13.78 -4.88
CA VAL A 112 -9.78 13.50 -6.32
C VAL A 112 -9.46 14.74 -7.16
N ASN A 113 -9.07 14.54 -8.40
CA ASN A 113 -8.78 15.55 -9.42
C ASN A 113 -7.61 16.48 -9.07
N THR A 114 -7.76 17.36 -8.07
CA THR A 114 -6.78 18.40 -7.72
C THR A 114 -5.79 17.97 -6.65
N THR A 115 -6.07 16.87 -5.94
CA THR A 115 -5.18 16.23 -4.96
C THR A 115 -5.39 14.72 -4.97
N SER A 116 -4.69 13.99 -4.11
CA SER A 116 -4.80 12.55 -3.90
C SER A 116 -4.52 12.21 -2.44
N LEU A 117 -4.93 11.03 -2.01
CA LEU A 117 -4.57 10.52 -0.69
C LEU A 117 -3.05 10.43 -0.51
N GLY A 118 -2.32 10.01 -1.56
CA GLY A 118 -0.85 9.94 -1.53
C GLY A 118 -0.21 11.31 -1.29
N GLU A 119 -0.73 12.38 -1.91
CA GLU A 119 -0.27 13.75 -1.67
C GLU A 119 -0.56 14.21 -0.24
N GLU A 120 -1.75 13.93 0.28
CA GLU A 120 -2.11 14.31 1.65
C GLU A 120 -1.27 13.55 2.69
N VAL A 121 -0.96 12.27 2.44
CA VAL A 121 -0.02 11.51 3.28
C VAL A 121 1.38 12.14 3.22
N GLN A 122 1.86 12.53 2.03
CA GLN A 122 3.17 13.21 1.91
C GLN A 122 3.18 14.57 2.62
N LYS A 123 2.12 15.35 2.53
CA LYS A 123 1.99 16.62 3.26
C LYS A 123 2.00 16.42 4.78
N ALA A 124 1.32 15.37 5.26
CA ALA A 124 1.31 15.00 6.68
C ALA A 124 2.69 14.52 7.17
N LEU A 125 3.53 14.03 6.27
CA LEU A 125 4.85 13.45 6.55
C LEU A 125 5.99 14.18 5.80
N PRO A 126 6.22 15.47 6.04
CA PRO A 126 7.16 16.25 5.22
C PRO A 126 8.63 15.79 5.36
N GLY A 127 8.96 15.09 6.45
CA GLY A 127 10.31 14.54 6.68
C GLY A 127 10.49 13.10 6.25
N SER A 128 9.55 12.52 5.50
CA SER A 128 9.55 11.11 5.05
C SER A 128 9.48 11.05 3.53
N PHE A 129 9.79 9.89 2.97
CA PHE A 129 9.76 9.64 1.54
C PHE A 129 8.54 8.78 1.19
N VAL A 130 7.41 9.42 0.86
CA VAL A 130 6.19 8.69 0.49
C VAL A 130 6.29 8.17 -0.94
N VAL A 131 5.96 6.89 -1.10
CA VAL A 131 5.94 6.20 -2.39
C VAL A 131 4.57 5.54 -2.56
N LYS A 132 3.79 6.00 -3.53
CA LYS A 132 2.51 5.42 -3.91
C LYS A 132 2.72 4.30 -4.90
N THR A 133 2.18 3.11 -4.60
CA THR A 133 2.23 1.95 -5.51
C THR A 133 1.26 0.87 -5.06
N LEU A 134 1.10 -0.19 -5.85
CA LEU A 134 0.26 -1.37 -5.57
C LEU A 134 -1.25 -1.08 -5.43
N ASN A 135 -1.66 0.14 -5.38
CA ASN A 135 -3.04 0.53 -5.09
C ASN A 135 -4.07 0.19 -6.21
N THR A 136 -3.61 -0.22 -7.39
CA THR A 136 -4.46 -0.51 -8.56
C THR A 136 -4.77 -2.00 -8.74
N LEU A 137 -4.50 -2.85 -7.74
CA LEU A 137 -4.53 -4.31 -7.85
C LEU A 137 -5.23 -4.98 -6.66
N ASN A 138 -5.64 -6.23 -6.87
CA ASN A 138 -5.98 -7.13 -5.77
C ASN A 138 -4.73 -7.51 -4.95
N CYS A 139 -4.88 -7.70 -3.64
CA CYS A 139 -3.75 -7.98 -2.73
C CYS A 139 -2.97 -9.26 -3.08
N GLU A 140 -3.61 -10.28 -3.62
CA GLU A 140 -2.93 -11.50 -4.06
C GLU A 140 -2.04 -11.24 -5.28
N VAL A 141 -2.52 -10.41 -6.22
CA VAL A 141 -1.75 -9.98 -7.40
C VAL A 141 -0.59 -9.08 -7.00
N MET A 142 -0.76 -8.23 -5.97
CA MET A 142 0.34 -7.38 -5.44
C MET A 142 1.60 -8.21 -5.15
N VAL A 143 1.43 -9.39 -4.54
CA VAL A 143 2.53 -10.23 -4.06
C VAL A 143 2.87 -11.38 -5.00
N ASN A 144 2.04 -11.64 -5.99
CA ASN A 144 2.24 -12.68 -7.00
C ASN A 144 1.65 -12.23 -8.35
N PRO A 145 2.39 -11.42 -9.13
CA PRO A 145 1.92 -10.97 -10.44
C PRO A 145 1.67 -12.11 -11.43
N GLY A 146 2.24 -13.30 -11.19
CA GLY A 146 2.00 -14.49 -12.01
C GLY A 146 0.57 -15.04 -11.97
N LEU A 147 -0.29 -14.56 -11.07
CA LEU A 147 -1.72 -14.87 -11.07
C LEU A 147 -2.46 -14.24 -12.26
N VAL A 148 -1.89 -13.21 -12.87
CA VAL A 148 -2.40 -12.59 -14.09
C VAL A 148 -1.73 -13.24 -15.30
N LYS A 149 -2.54 -13.76 -16.23
CA LYS A 149 -2.02 -14.34 -17.48
C LYS A 149 -1.49 -13.24 -18.40
N GLY A 150 -0.24 -13.35 -18.80
CA GLY A 150 0.43 -12.37 -19.65
C GLY A 150 1.21 -11.32 -18.86
N GLU A 151 1.79 -10.37 -19.60
CA GLU A 151 2.55 -9.27 -18.99
C GLU A 151 1.63 -8.16 -18.51
N SER A 152 1.94 -7.60 -17.37
CA SER A 152 1.23 -6.46 -16.81
C SER A 152 2.18 -5.48 -16.13
N ASP A 153 1.74 -4.24 -16.00
CA ASP A 153 2.56 -3.15 -15.49
C ASP A 153 2.14 -2.77 -14.06
N LEU A 154 3.11 -2.36 -13.28
CA LEU A 154 2.90 -1.75 -11.98
C LEU A 154 3.34 -0.29 -12.04
N PHE A 155 2.63 0.58 -11.33
CA PHE A 155 2.90 2.02 -11.30
C PHE A 155 3.52 2.43 -9.97
N ILE A 156 4.43 3.42 -10.02
CA ILE A 156 5.06 4.00 -8.84
C ILE A 156 5.13 5.52 -8.97
N SER A 157 4.83 6.23 -7.88
CA SER A 157 4.89 7.69 -7.77
C SER A 157 5.57 8.08 -6.46
N GLY A 158 6.34 9.17 -6.46
CA GLY A 158 6.98 9.66 -5.23
C GLY A 158 8.05 10.70 -5.53
N ASN A 159 8.31 11.58 -4.58
CA ASN A 159 9.20 12.72 -4.76
C ASN A 159 10.68 12.36 -4.71
N ASP A 160 11.05 11.25 -4.07
CA ASP A 160 12.43 10.83 -3.87
C ASP A 160 12.79 9.64 -4.76
N ALA A 161 13.76 9.81 -5.64
CA ALA A 161 14.20 8.79 -6.59
C ALA A 161 14.82 7.57 -5.88
N GLY A 162 15.58 7.80 -4.80
CA GLY A 162 16.21 6.72 -4.03
C GLY A 162 15.19 5.86 -3.30
N ALA A 163 14.15 6.47 -2.73
CA ALA A 163 13.04 5.74 -2.12
C ALA A 163 12.25 4.92 -3.16
N LYS A 164 11.93 5.50 -4.33
CA LYS A 164 11.30 4.76 -5.44
C LYS A 164 12.16 3.59 -5.91
N GLN A 165 13.47 3.75 -6.01
CA GLN A 165 14.38 2.66 -6.38
C GLN A 165 14.33 1.52 -5.36
N LYS A 166 14.45 1.81 -4.04
CA LYS A 166 14.38 0.80 -2.98
C LYS A 166 13.05 0.07 -2.96
N VAL A 167 11.94 0.79 -3.15
CA VAL A 167 10.61 0.17 -3.27
C VAL A 167 10.54 -0.71 -4.51
N THR A 168 11.07 -0.27 -5.65
CA THR A 168 11.12 -1.07 -6.89
C THR A 168 11.90 -2.37 -6.70
N GLU A 169 13.00 -2.38 -5.94
CA GLU A 169 13.74 -3.59 -5.61
C GLU A 169 12.88 -4.60 -4.82
N VAL A 170 12.09 -4.12 -3.85
CA VAL A 170 11.12 -4.97 -3.12
C VAL A 170 10.05 -5.50 -4.07
N LEU A 171 9.49 -4.66 -4.95
CA LEU A 171 8.48 -5.08 -5.92
C LEU A 171 9.01 -6.12 -6.90
N ARG A 172 10.25 -5.98 -7.36
CA ARG A 172 10.93 -6.98 -8.20
C ARG A 172 11.11 -8.32 -7.46
N SER A 173 11.37 -8.30 -6.16
CA SER A 173 11.45 -9.52 -5.35
C SER A 173 10.09 -10.24 -5.22
N PHE A 174 8.96 -9.53 -5.44
CA PHE A 174 7.63 -10.12 -5.54
C PHE A 174 7.38 -10.80 -6.90
N GLY A 175 8.21 -10.50 -7.90
CA GLY A 175 8.10 -11.02 -9.27
C GLY A 175 7.67 -9.97 -10.31
N TRP A 176 7.52 -8.71 -9.94
CA TRP A 176 7.19 -7.64 -10.89
C TRP A 176 8.33 -7.39 -11.88
N LYS A 177 8.04 -7.53 -13.18
CA LYS A 177 9.02 -7.29 -14.25
C LYS A 177 9.05 -5.84 -14.68
N THR A 178 7.88 -5.24 -14.84
CA THR A 178 7.72 -3.86 -15.29
C THR A 178 7.15 -3.01 -14.18
N VAL A 179 7.92 -2.02 -13.73
CA VAL A 179 7.50 -0.97 -12.80
C VAL A 179 7.69 0.36 -13.52
N ILE A 180 6.60 1.06 -13.81
CA ILE A 180 6.58 2.34 -14.52
C ILE A 180 6.61 3.45 -13.49
N ASP A 181 7.69 4.23 -13.50
CA ASP A 181 7.80 5.46 -12.70
C ASP A 181 6.99 6.58 -13.36
N LEU A 182 5.94 7.03 -12.70
CA LEU A 182 5.07 8.09 -13.18
C LEU A 182 5.56 9.50 -12.83
N GLY A 183 6.59 9.62 -11.98
CA GLY A 183 7.14 10.89 -11.54
C GLY A 183 6.94 11.16 -10.05
N ASP A 184 6.61 12.40 -9.72
CA ASP A 184 6.41 12.82 -8.33
C ASP A 184 5.09 12.32 -7.72
N ILE A 185 4.85 12.67 -6.45
CA ILE A 185 3.68 12.16 -5.71
C ILE A 185 2.34 12.66 -6.30
N THR A 186 2.32 13.75 -7.05
CA THR A 186 1.08 14.28 -7.66
C THR A 186 0.50 13.33 -8.71
N THR A 187 1.34 12.47 -9.30
CA THR A 187 0.90 11.46 -10.26
C THR A 187 0.08 10.32 -9.62
N ALA A 188 0.08 10.23 -8.28
CA ALA A 188 -0.80 9.33 -7.52
C ALA A 188 -2.30 9.59 -7.81
N ARG A 189 -2.66 10.83 -8.19
CA ARG A 189 -4.03 11.18 -8.62
C ARG A 189 -4.55 10.21 -9.69
N GLY A 190 -3.73 9.96 -10.73
CA GLY A 190 -4.09 9.06 -11.82
C GLY A 190 -4.32 7.62 -11.36
N THR A 191 -3.42 7.07 -10.55
CA THR A 191 -3.53 5.68 -10.08
C THR A 191 -4.66 5.48 -9.08
N GLU A 192 -4.97 6.46 -8.24
CA GLU A 192 -6.13 6.41 -7.34
C GLU A 192 -7.45 6.48 -8.13
N MET A 193 -7.53 7.30 -9.18
CA MET A 193 -8.70 7.39 -10.06
C MET A 193 -8.93 6.15 -10.92
N LEU A 194 -7.97 5.23 -11.05
CA LEU A 194 -8.18 3.93 -11.70
C LEU A 194 -9.07 2.98 -10.87
N MET A 195 -9.22 3.20 -9.57
CA MET A 195 -9.96 2.28 -8.70
C MET A 195 -11.44 2.13 -9.04
N PRO A 196 -12.21 3.18 -9.33
CA PRO A 196 -13.60 3.02 -9.78
C PRO A 196 -13.70 2.18 -11.07
N PHE A 197 -12.76 2.35 -11.99
CA PHE A 197 -12.68 1.54 -13.20
C PHE A 197 -12.32 0.08 -12.89
N TRP A 198 -11.32 -0.14 -12.02
CA TRP A 198 -10.92 -1.48 -11.59
C TRP A 198 -12.10 -2.27 -10.99
N MET A 199 -12.90 -1.64 -10.11
CA MET A 199 -14.07 -2.29 -9.51
C MET A 199 -15.14 -2.65 -10.56
N ARG A 200 -15.33 -1.82 -11.59
CA ARG A 200 -16.24 -2.14 -12.72
C ARG A 200 -15.74 -3.33 -13.52
N MET A 201 -14.45 -3.35 -13.84
CA MET A 201 -13.82 -4.46 -14.57
C MET A 201 -13.86 -5.76 -13.76
N MET A 202 -13.70 -5.72 -12.45
CA MET A 202 -13.87 -6.88 -11.58
C MET A 202 -15.28 -7.49 -11.71
N GLY A 203 -16.30 -6.64 -11.80
CA GLY A 203 -17.67 -7.10 -12.05
C GLY A 203 -17.84 -7.75 -13.43
N VAL A 204 -17.20 -7.21 -14.46
CA VAL A 204 -17.24 -7.74 -15.83
C VAL A 204 -16.52 -9.09 -15.93
N PHE A 205 -15.34 -9.21 -15.33
CA PHE A 205 -14.52 -10.42 -15.43
C PHE A 205 -14.92 -11.51 -14.42
N GLY A 206 -15.68 -11.18 -13.40
CA GLY A 206 -16.04 -12.10 -12.31
C GLY A 206 -14.84 -12.56 -11.47
N THR A 207 -13.71 -11.86 -11.55
CA THR A 207 -12.48 -12.18 -10.82
C THR A 207 -11.68 -10.92 -10.53
N PRO A 208 -10.98 -10.84 -9.38
CA PRO A 208 -10.06 -9.74 -9.08
C PRO A 208 -8.65 -9.96 -9.64
N HIS A 209 -8.38 -11.10 -10.31
CA HIS A 209 -7.06 -11.47 -10.80
C HIS A 209 -6.83 -10.95 -12.22
N PHE A 210 -6.76 -9.64 -12.35
CA PHE A 210 -6.39 -8.94 -13.59
C PHE A 210 -5.58 -7.68 -13.27
N ASN A 211 -4.92 -7.12 -14.27
CA ASN A 211 -4.14 -5.90 -14.16
C ASN A 211 -4.08 -5.16 -15.50
N TYR A 212 -3.47 -3.99 -15.50
CA TYR A 212 -3.29 -3.13 -16.66
C TYR A 212 -1.99 -3.45 -17.40
N ARG A 213 -2.01 -3.21 -18.70
CA ARG A 213 -0.83 -3.19 -19.56
C ARG A 213 -0.82 -1.94 -20.41
N ILE A 214 0.27 -1.18 -20.38
CA ILE A 214 0.47 -0.01 -21.24
C ILE A 214 1.17 -0.47 -22.52
N VAL A 215 0.47 -0.36 -23.63
CA VAL A 215 1.02 -0.63 -24.95
C VAL A 215 1.50 0.68 -25.55
N ARG A 216 2.73 0.71 -26.02
CA ARG A 216 3.35 1.88 -26.65
C ARG A 216 3.67 1.56 -28.10
N GLY A 217 3.55 2.55 -28.98
CA GLY A 217 4.03 2.51 -30.34
C GLY A 217 5.52 2.73 -30.44
#